data_3b153ed8ef20da14905d9bca5beb7422
#
_entry.id   3b153ed8ef20da14905d9bca5beb7422
#
_cell.length_a   1.000
_cell.length_b   1.000
_cell.length_c   1.000
_cell.angle_alpha   90.00
_cell.angle_beta   90.00
_cell.angle_gamma   90.00
#
_symmetry.space_group_name_H-M   'P 1'
#
loop_
_entity.id
_entity.type
_entity.pdbx_description
1 polymer ?
#
loop_
_entity_poly.entity_id
_entity_poly.type
_entity_poly.pdbx_seq_one_letter_code
_entity_poly.pdbx_strand_id
1 'polypeptide(L)'
;MPIHLPPPSATSRRQFLQGITLATGAMCFRSIRTDAAPGEPERWAFLSDTHIAADPAFVSKQGVNLTENLKRVIAEVMQERDHLDGLFVNGDCAFNEGLRGDYDTFAKLLGPVRESGLPIHLTMGNHDDRGPFYEALSAQRPKNPPVEGKHVSVVEGRTVNWVFLDSLRFVNKVEGEFGEAQLKWLESYLSANAAQPVVLVGHHYPQVFRDDVIPGDEKIKISGLVDSEAFLALADRHPQVKAYIYGHSHDWKTLTGESGLHQVNLPPTAYVFNPAKPNGWVRGIVSSEGLSLELRALDTSHPQHGQKVELKWRA
;
A
#
# COMPACT_ATOMS: atom_id res chain seq x y z
N MET A 1 3.71 13.07 -0.87
CA MET A 1 3.41 12.91 -2.30
C MET A 1 3.43 11.44 -2.62
N PRO A 2 2.42 10.90 -3.35
CA PRO A 2 2.49 9.53 -3.82
C PRO A 2 3.69 9.36 -4.75
N ILE A 3 4.40 8.25 -4.62
CA ILE A 3 5.30 7.85 -5.68
C ILE A 3 4.43 7.28 -6.78
N HIS A 4 4.22 8.09 -7.78
CA HIS A 4 3.53 7.72 -9.00
C HIS A 4 4.57 7.33 -10.03
N LEU A 5 4.52 6.11 -10.56
CA LEU A 5 5.33 5.72 -11.71
C LEU A 5 4.61 6.21 -12.97
N PRO A 6 5.05 7.33 -13.61
CA PRO A 6 4.40 7.82 -14.82
C PRO A 6 4.60 6.85 -15.98
N PRO A 7 3.67 6.79 -16.94
CA PRO A 7 3.90 6.09 -18.19
C PRO A 7 5.12 6.68 -18.91
N PRO A 8 5.84 5.90 -19.73
CA PRO A 8 6.93 6.43 -20.54
C PRO A 8 6.40 7.54 -21.44
N SER A 9 7.03 8.72 -21.37
CA SER A 9 6.59 9.91 -22.10
C SER A 9 6.71 9.74 -23.62
N ALA A 10 5.59 9.64 -24.28
CA ALA A 10 5.47 9.78 -25.74
C ALA A 10 5.19 11.22 -26.14
N THR A 11 5.79 12.21 -25.49
CA THR A 11 5.58 13.62 -25.84
C THR A 11 6.68 14.14 -26.77
N SER A 12 6.26 14.54 -27.98
CA SER A 12 7.14 15.22 -28.93
C SER A 12 7.54 16.60 -28.39
N ARG A 13 8.78 17.02 -28.71
CA ARG A 13 9.36 18.34 -28.34
C ARG A 13 8.47 19.57 -28.66
N ARG A 14 7.45 19.40 -29.48
CA ARG A 14 6.56 20.49 -29.92
C ARG A 14 5.43 20.82 -28.94
N GLN A 15 5.08 19.90 -28.07
CA GLN A 15 4.02 20.11 -27.03
C GLN A 15 4.58 20.72 -25.74
N PHE A 16 5.90 20.71 -25.55
CA PHE A 16 6.56 21.27 -24.37
C PHE A 16 6.58 22.80 -24.34
N LEU A 17 6.44 23.46 -25.47
CA LEU A 17 6.68 24.92 -25.60
C LEU A 17 5.42 25.80 -25.54
N GLN A 18 4.21 25.23 -25.33
CA GLN A 18 2.95 25.99 -25.32
C GLN A 18 2.30 26.20 -23.97
N GLY A 19 2.97 25.84 -22.85
CA GLY A 19 2.37 25.85 -21.51
C GLY A 19 3.07 26.68 -20.43
N ILE A 20 3.77 27.77 -20.77
CA ILE A 20 4.30 28.68 -19.72
C ILE A 20 3.39 29.91 -19.64
N THR A 21 2.43 29.85 -18.74
CA THR A 21 1.78 31.04 -18.17
C THR A 21 1.87 30.94 -16.66
N LEU A 22 2.53 31.93 -16.06
CA LEU A 22 2.74 32.08 -14.62
C LEU A 22 1.39 32.16 -13.88
N ALA A 23 1.19 31.25 -12.91
CA ALA A 23 0.26 31.46 -11.81
C ALA A 23 0.89 30.93 -10.52
N THR A 24 1.25 31.82 -9.63
CA THR A 24 1.57 31.54 -8.22
C THR A 24 0.29 31.09 -7.55
N GLY A 25 0.18 29.79 -7.28
CA GLY A 25 -0.94 29.19 -6.58
C GLY A 25 -0.58 27.76 -6.19
N ALA A 26 -0.96 27.35 -4.99
CA ALA A 26 -0.72 26.03 -4.42
C ALA A 26 -0.92 24.92 -5.48
N MET A 27 0.15 24.18 -5.80
CA MET A 27 0.06 23.03 -6.71
C MET A 27 -0.64 21.88 -5.95
N CYS A 28 -1.96 21.83 -6.04
CA CYS A 28 -2.69 20.59 -5.88
C CYS A 28 -2.35 19.70 -7.08
N PHE A 29 -1.65 18.59 -6.84
CA PHE A 29 -1.45 17.59 -7.88
C PHE A 29 -2.80 16.93 -8.18
N ARG A 30 -3.38 17.32 -9.30
CA ARG A 30 -4.53 16.66 -9.87
C ARG A 30 -4.11 15.24 -10.26
N SER A 31 -4.63 14.21 -9.56
CA SER A 31 -4.63 12.85 -10.08
C SER A 31 -5.26 12.86 -11.48
N ILE A 32 -4.74 12.06 -12.39
CA ILE A 32 -5.37 11.85 -13.69
C ILE A 32 -6.73 11.22 -13.39
N ARG A 33 -7.79 12.03 -13.45
CA ARG A 33 -9.16 11.55 -13.32
C ARG A 33 -9.47 10.67 -14.52
N THR A 34 -9.85 9.44 -14.27
CA THR A 34 -10.67 8.67 -15.20
C THR A 34 -12.00 9.45 -15.38
N ASP A 35 -12.59 9.41 -16.57
CA ASP A 35 -13.85 10.13 -16.91
C ASP A 35 -15.09 9.60 -16.15
N ALA A 36 -14.92 8.85 -15.07
CA ALA A 36 -16.00 8.31 -14.24
C ALA A 36 -16.72 9.41 -13.44
N ALA A 37 -18.02 9.30 -13.32
CA ALA A 37 -18.85 10.27 -12.61
C ALA A 37 -18.53 10.30 -11.10
N PRO A 38 -18.69 11.45 -10.42
CA PRO A 38 -18.59 11.53 -8.96
C PRO A 38 -19.52 10.51 -8.28
N GLY A 39 -18.99 9.74 -7.31
CA GLY A 39 -19.76 8.74 -6.58
C GLY A 39 -19.79 7.34 -7.21
N GLU A 40 -19.24 7.15 -8.42
CA GLU A 40 -19.04 5.80 -8.94
C GLU A 40 -17.97 5.06 -8.12
N PRO A 41 -18.18 3.75 -7.85
CA PRO A 41 -17.19 2.94 -7.13
C PRO A 41 -15.83 2.95 -7.83
N GLU A 42 -14.77 2.96 -7.04
CA GLU A 42 -13.39 2.82 -7.51
C GLU A 42 -12.94 1.36 -7.41
N ARG A 43 -12.16 0.92 -8.40
CA ARG A 43 -11.63 -0.45 -8.47
C ARG A 43 -10.13 -0.42 -8.38
N TRP A 44 -9.58 -1.22 -7.48
CA TRP A 44 -8.17 -1.22 -7.15
C TRP A 44 -7.60 -2.63 -7.13
N ALA A 45 -6.35 -2.77 -7.55
CA ALA A 45 -5.55 -3.97 -7.29
C ALA A 45 -4.66 -3.73 -6.07
N PHE A 46 -4.80 -4.57 -5.04
CA PHE A 46 -4.03 -4.50 -3.81
C PHE A 46 -3.02 -5.64 -3.77
N LEU A 47 -1.75 -5.30 -3.79
CA LEU A 47 -0.62 -6.21 -3.65
C LEU A 47 0.11 -5.89 -2.34
N SER A 48 0.81 -6.87 -1.78
CA SER A 48 1.67 -6.70 -0.61
C SER A 48 2.83 -7.70 -0.64
N ASP A 49 3.90 -7.39 0.06
CA ASP A 49 4.97 -8.36 0.37
C ASP A 49 5.46 -9.10 -0.90
N THR A 50 5.99 -8.34 -1.85
CA THR A 50 6.48 -8.91 -3.12
C THR A 50 7.87 -9.51 -3.01
N HIS A 51 8.71 -9.01 -2.10
CA HIS A 51 10.05 -9.49 -1.75
C HIS A 51 10.94 -9.77 -2.97
N ILE A 52 10.96 -8.87 -3.94
CA ILE A 52 11.72 -9.08 -5.18
C ILE A 52 13.21 -8.98 -4.91
N ALA A 53 13.95 -10.03 -5.30
CA ALA A 53 15.40 -10.06 -5.26
C ALA A 53 16.02 -9.50 -6.56
N ALA A 54 17.26 -9.03 -6.47
CA ALA A 54 18.02 -8.52 -7.61
C ALA A 54 18.16 -9.55 -8.73
N ASP A 55 18.42 -10.83 -8.35
CA ASP A 55 18.45 -11.95 -9.30
C ASP A 55 17.02 -12.46 -9.54
N PRO A 56 16.47 -12.32 -10.75
CA PRO A 56 15.14 -12.83 -11.08
C PRO A 56 15.00 -14.35 -11.02
N ALA A 57 16.11 -15.10 -11.02
CA ALA A 57 16.11 -16.54 -10.84
C ALA A 57 16.12 -17.00 -9.38
N PHE A 58 16.22 -16.05 -8.43
CA PHE A 58 16.28 -16.35 -7.02
C PHE A 58 15.05 -17.13 -6.54
N VAL A 59 15.30 -18.21 -5.80
CA VAL A 59 14.28 -19.03 -5.14
C VAL A 59 14.41 -18.88 -3.63
N SER A 60 13.33 -18.53 -2.97
CA SER A 60 13.30 -18.34 -1.53
C SER A 60 13.48 -19.67 -0.76
N LYS A 61 13.72 -19.60 0.56
CA LYS A 61 13.79 -20.80 1.42
C LYS A 61 12.49 -21.61 1.43
N GLN A 62 11.37 -21.00 1.07
CA GLN A 62 10.08 -21.64 0.92
C GLN A 62 9.91 -22.35 -0.44
N GLY A 63 10.95 -22.36 -1.28
CA GLY A 63 10.92 -22.97 -2.61
C GLY A 63 10.17 -22.16 -3.69
N VAL A 64 9.99 -20.85 -3.47
CA VAL A 64 9.21 -19.97 -4.33
C VAL A 64 10.13 -19.05 -5.14
N ASN A 65 9.94 -18.99 -6.46
CA ASN A 65 10.52 -17.92 -7.28
C ASN A 65 9.63 -16.67 -7.18
N LEU A 66 10.15 -15.63 -6.53
CA LEU A 66 9.43 -14.41 -6.20
C LEU A 66 9.06 -13.59 -7.44
N THR A 67 9.97 -13.58 -8.41
CA THR A 67 9.77 -12.92 -9.72
C THR A 67 8.64 -13.55 -10.51
N GLU A 68 8.55 -14.87 -10.56
CA GLU A 68 7.48 -15.56 -11.28
C GLU A 68 6.11 -15.33 -10.63
N ASN A 69 6.04 -15.27 -9.29
CA ASN A 69 4.79 -14.95 -8.62
C ASN A 69 4.32 -13.52 -8.97
N LEU A 70 5.20 -12.52 -8.90
CA LEU A 70 4.83 -11.16 -9.26
C LEU A 70 4.46 -11.04 -10.75
N LYS A 71 5.16 -11.70 -11.66
CA LYS A 71 4.79 -11.75 -13.09
C LYS A 71 3.38 -12.28 -13.29
N ARG A 72 3.02 -13.38 -12.62
CA ARG A 72 1.68 -13.96 -12.69
C ARG A 72 0.62 -12.98 -12.19
N VAL A 73 0.84 -12.35 -11.03
CA VAL A 73 -0.07 -11.33 -10.49
C VAL A 73 -0.21 -10.15 -11.46
N ILE A 74 0.90 -9.63 -11.98
CA ILE A 74 0.85 -8.52 -12.95
C ILE A 74 0.08 -8.92 -14.22
N ALA A 75 0.27 -10.15 -14.70
CA ALA A 75 -0.48 -10.64 -15.88
C ALA A 75 -2.00 -10.68 -15.61
N GLU A 76 -2.45 -11.11 -14.43
CA GLU A 76 -3.87 -11.10 -14.04
C GLU A 76 -4.40 -9.65 -13.91
N VAL A 77 -3.67 -8.78 -13.23
CA VAL A 77 -4.02 -7.36 -13.08
C VAL A 77 -4.16 -6.69 -14.46
N MET A 78 -3.27 -6.99 -15.39
CA MET A 78 -3.30 -6.43 -16.75
C MET A 78 -4.49 -6.91 -17.59
N GLN A 79 -5.08 -8.07 -17.27
CA GLN A 79 -6.33 -8.51 -17.91
C GLN A 79 -7.54 -7.66 -17.47
N GLU A 80 -7.45 -7.03 -16.30
CA GLU A 80 -8.52 -6.20 -15.72
C GLU A 80 -8.24 -4.70 -15.80
N ARG A 81 -7.10 -4.29 -16.36
CA ARG A 81 -6.58 -2.92 -16.29
C ARG A 81 -7.59 -1.83 -16.70
N ASP A 82 -8.44 -2.12 -17.72
CA ASP A 82 -9.40 -1.16 -18.26
C ASP A 82 -10.55 -0.88 -17.28
N HIS A 83 -10.66 -1.67 -16.21
CA HIS A 83 -11.65 -1.54 -15.15
C HIS A 83 -11.04 -1.06 -13.82
N LEU A 84 -9.72 -0.87 -13.75
CA LEU A 84 -9.02 -0.45 -12.54
C LEU A 84 -8.71 1.04 -12.54
N ASP A 85 -8.89 1.68 -11.40
CA ASP A 85 -8.52 3.08 -11.14
C ASP A 85 -7.07 3.21 -10.66
N GLY A 86 -6.51 2.13 -10.11
CA GLY A 86 -5.13 2.10 -9.65
C GLY A 86 -4.70 0.75 -9.08
N LEU A 87 -3.41 0.67 -8.81
CA LEU A 87 -2.78 -0.44 -8.11
C LEU A 87 -1.92 0.11 -6.98
N PHE A 88 -1.90 -0.58 -5.83
CA PHE A 88 -0.85 -0.31 -4.87
C PHE A 88 -0.11 -1.58 -4.42
N VAL A 89 1.17 -1.43 -4.05
CA VAL A 89 1.98 -2.47 -3.42
C VAL A 89 2.30 -2.01 -2.00
N ASN A 90 1.82 -2.75 -1.03
CA ASN A 90 1.87 -2.38 0.38
C ASN A 90 3.13 -2.91 1.07
N GLY A 91 4.27 -2.27 0.77
CA GLY A 91 5.55 -2.54 1.43
C GLY A 91 6.19 -3.89 1.08
N ASP A 92 7.38 -4.09 1.62
CA ASP A 92 8.25 -5.23 1.34
C ASP A 92 8.38 -5.49 -0.18
N CYS A 93 8.69 -4.40 -0.89
CA CYS A 93 8.93 -4.44 -2.32
C CYS A 93 10.23 -5.18 -2.64
N ALA A 94 11.28 -4.92 -1.85
CA ALA A 94 12.59 -5.57 -1.94
C ALA A 94 12.65 -6.85 -1.09
N PHE A 95 13.67 -7.69 -1.35
CA PHE A 95 13.78 -9.01 -0.72
C PHE A 95 14.02 -8.95 0.78
N ASN A 96 15.13 -8.35 1.25
CA ASN A 96 15.50 -8.36 2.66
C ASN A 96 16.01 -7.01 3.18
N GLU A 97 16.93 -6.39 2.46
CA GLU A 97 17.71 -5.24 2.94
C GLU A 97 17.49 -3.99 2.07
N GLY A 98 16.52 -4.04 1.16
CA GLY A 98 16.21 -2.91 0.30
C GLY A 98 17.37 -2.54 -0.62
N LEU A 99 18.04 -3.52 -1.22
CA LEU A 99 19.17 -3.26 -2.10
C LEU A 99 18.72 -2.63 -3.42
N ARG A 100 19.54 -1.78 -4.00
CA ARG A 100 19.26 -1.12 -5.27
C ARG A 100 18.86 -2.10 -6.37
N GLY A 101 19.58 -3.23 -6.49
CA GLY A 101 19.30 -4.25 -7.51
C GLY A 101 17.92 -4.90 -7.37
N ASP A 102 17.40 -5.02 -6.15
CA ASP A 102 16.05 -5.53 -5.89
C ASP A 102 15.01 -4.61 -6.51
N TYR A 103 15.15 -3.30 -6.30
CA TYR A 103 14.24 -2.29 -6.88
C TYR A 103 14.40 -2.15 -8.39
N ASP A 104 15.61 -2.31 -8.94
CA ASP A 104 15.81 -2.31 -10.39
C ASP A 104 15.05 -3.47 -11.06
N THR A 105 15.02 -4.65 -10.42
CA THR A 105 14.26 -5.81 -10.88
C THR A 105 12.76 -5.60 -10.66
N PHE A 106 12.34 -5.11 -9.49
CA PHE A 106 10.96 -4.78 -9.18
C PHE A 106 10.37 -3.76 -10.17
N ALA A 107 11.10 -2.68 -10.47
CA ALA A 107 10.67 -1.66 -11.42
C ALA A 107 10.47 -2.22 -12.84
N LYS A 108 11.31 -3.18 -13.27
CA LYS A 108 11.15 -3.88 -14.56
C LYS A 108 9.88 -4.73 -14.58
N LEU A 109 9.59 -5.43 -13.49
CA LEU A 109 8.39 -6.27 -13.37
C LEU A 109 7.09 -5.45 -13.40
N LEU A 110 7.11 -4.23 -12.86
CA LEU A 110 5.98 -3.29 -12.94
C LEU A 110 5.90 -2.57 -14.30
N GLY A 111 6.83 -2.82 -15.22
CA GLY A 111 6.86 -2.22 -16.57
C GLY A 111 5.51 -2.26 -17.29
N PRO A 112 4.86 -3.42 -17.45
CA PRO A 112 3.57 -3.52 -18.15
C PRO A 112 2.47 -2.64 -17.54
N VAL A 113 2.38 -2.56 -16.21
CA VAL A 113 1.41 -1.70 -15.52
C VAL A 113 1.69 -0.23 -15.79
N ARG A 114 2.97 0.17 -15.66
CA ARG A 114 3.41 1.53 -15.93
C ARG A 114 3.14 1.96 -17.39
N GLU A 115 3.45 1.07 -18.34
CA GLU A 115 3.23 1.32 -19.78
C GLU A 115 1.76 1.43 -20.13
N SER A 116 0.88 0.77 -19.39
CA SER A 116 -0.58 0.88 -19.57
C SER A 116 -1.15 2.21 -19.10
N GLY A 117 -0.40 2.98 -18.32
CA GLY A 117 -0.88 4.21 -17.70
C GLY A 117 -1.69 4.02 -16.42
N LEU A 118 -1.89 2.78 -15.94
CA LEU A 118 -2.55 2.53 -14.66
C LEU A 118 -1.71 3.12 -13.51
N PRO A 119 -2.28 3.97 -12.64
CA PRO A 119 -1.57 4.53 -11.51
C PRO A 119 -1.03 3.45 -10.55
N ILE A 120 0.22 3.62 -10.12
CA ILE A 120 0.86 2.72 -9.14
C ILE A 120 1.24 3.54 -7.91
N HIS A 121 0.86 3.05 -6.74
CA HIS A 121 1.21 3.62 -5.45
C HIS A 121 1.98 2.59 -4.62
N LEU A 122 3.02 3.03 -3.93
CA LEU A 122 3.90 2.14 -3.17
C LEU A 122 3.97 2.63 -1.72
N THR A 123 4.05 1.71 -0.76
CA THR A 123 4.43 1.98 0.62
C THR A 123 5.76 1.31 0.94
N MET A 124 6.28 1.53 2.15
CA MET A 124 7.52 0.93 2.63
C MET A 124 7.22 -0.11 3.71
N GLY A 125 7.79 -1.29 3.56
CA GLY A 125 7.84 -2.31 4.60
C GLY A 125 9.21 -2.37 5.29
N ASN A 126 9.40 -3.32 6.19
CA ASN A 126 10.64 -3.45 6.93
C ASN A 126 11.82 -3.99 6.09
N HIS A 127 11.54 -4.59 4.94
CA HIS A 127 12.58 -5.03 4.00
C HIS A 127 12.91 -3.98 2.93
N ASP A 128 12.33 -2.77 3.02
CA ASP A 128 12.63 -1.66 2.12
C ASP A 128 13.65 -0.69 2.73
N ASP A 129 14.43 -0.02 1.86
CA ASP A 129 15.31 1.10 2.21
C ASP A 129 14.98 2.31 1.34
N ARG A 130 14.67 3.43 1.98
CA ARG A 130 14.26 4.68 1.29
C ARG A 130 15.32 5.20 0.33
N GLY A 131 16.61 5.06 0.67
CA GLY A 131 17.72 5.53 -0.16
C GLY A 131 17.75 4.80 -1.51
N PRO A 132 18.07 3.51 -1.55
CA PRO A 132 18.09 2.69 -2.77
C PRO A 132 16.75 2.68 -3.53
N PHE A 133 15.62 2.72 -2.80
CA PHE A 133 14.30 2.82 -3.41
C PHE A 133 14.16 4.07 -4.28
N TYR A 134 14.49 5.26 -3.73
CA TYR A 134 14.40 6.52 -4.49
C TYR A 134 15.44 6.63 -5.59
N GLU A 135 16.59 5.98 -5.44
CA GLU A 135 17.60 5.90 -6.49
C GLU A 135 17.12 5.06 -7.68
N ALA A 136 16.53 3.89 -7.42
CA ALA A 136 16.07 2.96 -8.45
C ALA A 136 14.82 3.48 -9.18
N LEU A 137 13.86 3.97 -8.44
CA LEU A 137 12.59 4.48 -8.94
C LEU A 137 12.68 5.97 -9.31
N SER A 138 13.89 6.50 -9.42
CA SER A 138 14.31 7.82 -9.91
C SER A 138 13.37 8.95 -9.47
N ALA A 139 13.46 10.15 -9.90
CA ALA A 139 12.66 11.36 -9.63
C ALA A 139 11.34 11.25 -8.77
N GLN A 140 11.07 10.09 -8.18
CA GLN A 140 9.86 9.82 -7.38
C GLN A 140 10.01 10.26 -5.91
N ARG A 141 11.22 10.66 -5.51
CA ARG A 141 11.44 11.22 -4.19
C ARG A 141 10.67 12.54 -4.06
N PRO A 142 9.74 12.67 -3.11
CA PRO A 142 9.01 13.90 -2.93
C PRO A 142 9.98 15.05 -2.60
N LYS A 143 9.85 16.19 -3.27
CA LYS A 143 10.65 17.38 -2.96
C LYS A 143 10.29 17.96 -1.60
N ASN A 144 9.01 17.90 -1.24
CA ASN A 144 8.46 18.39 0.03
C ASN A 144 7.56 17.30 0.61
N PRO A 145 8.10 16.28 1.29
CA PRO A 145 7.29 15.25 1.91
C PRO A 145 6.44 15.85 3.03
N PRO A 146 5.20 15.37 3.24
CA PRO A 146 4.35 15.84 4.35
C PRO A 146 4.98 15.61 5.72
N VAL A 147 5.79 14.55 5.83
CA VAL A 147 6.58 14.21 7.02
C VAL A 147 8.02 13.98 6.59
N GLU A 148 8.94 14.74 7.18
CA GLU A 148 10.36 14.62 6.85
C GLU A 148 10.88 13.21 7.17
N GLY A 149 11.67 12.65 6.24
CA GLY A 149 12.27 11.31 6.40
C GLY A 149 11.29 10.13 6.25
N LYS A 150 10.01 10.39 6.01
CA LYS A 150 8.98 9.37 5.79
C LYS A 150 8.44 9.39 4.35
N HIS A 151 8.05 8.21 3.88
CA HIS A 151 7.42 8.02 2.58
C HIS A 151 5.89 8.06 2.72
N VAL A 152 5.35 9.26 2.92
CA VAL A 152 3.92 9.49 3.15
C VAL A 152 3.28 10.14 1.93
N SER A 153 2.08 9.69 1.58
CA SER A 153 1.32 10.27 0.47
C SER A 153 -0.18 10.20 0.66
N VAL A 154 -0.90 11.04 -0.06
CA VAL A 154 -2.36 11.06 -0.13
C VAL A 154 -2.79 10.97 -1.58
N VAL A 155 -3.76 10.12 -1.85
CA VAL A 155 -4.47 10.03 -3.13
C VAL A 155 -5.93 10.38 -2.88
N GLU A 156 -6.36 11.50 -3.44
CA GLU A 156 -7.75 11.91 -3.38
C GLU A 156 -8.54 11.08 -4.39
N GLY A 157 -9.37 10.17 -3.88
CA GLY A 157 -10.27 9.34 -4.68
C GLY A 157 -11.64 10.00 -4.87
N ARG A 158 -12.49 9.34 -5.67
CA ARG A 158 -13.89 9.78 -5.90
C ARG A 158 -14.79 9.49 -4.71
N THR A 159 -14.50 8.43 -3.98
CA THR A 159 -15.34 7.92 -2.88
C THR A 159 -14.63 7.98 -1.53
N VAL A 160 -13.32 7.76 -1.51
CA VAL A 160 -12.50 7.85 -0.30
C VAL A 160 -11.17 8.53 -0.61
N ASN A 161 -10.54 9.11 0.41
CA ASN A 161 -9.13 9.47 0.33
C ASN A 161 -8.27 8.30 0.83
N TRP A 162 -7.26 7.94 0.05
CA TRP A 162 -6.26 6.96 0.43
C TRP A 162 -5.07 7.66 1.06
N VAL A 163 -4.74 7.30 2.29
CA VAL A 163 -3.58 7.84 3.01
C VAL A 163 -2.55 6.73 3.19
N PHE A 164 -1.47 6.83 2.45
CA PHE A 164 -0.37 5.87 2.50
C PHE A 164 0.64 6.34 3.56
N LEU A 165 0.83 5.50 4.56
CA LEU A 165 1.68 5.75 5.72
C LEU A 165 2.96 4.93 5.65
N ASP A 166 4.04 5.48 6.15
CA ASP A 166 5.34 4.85 6.20
C ASP A 166 5.62 4.32 7.61
N SER A 167 5.51 3.01 7.77
CA SER A 167 5.79 2.31 9.02
C SER A 167 7.20 1.69 9.11
N LEU A 168 8.06 1.91 8.11
CA LEU A 168 9.45 1.48 8.16
C LEU A 168 10.17 2.20 9.31
N ARG A 169 10.62 1.44 10.31
CA ARG A 169 11.41 1.90 11.44
C ARG A 169 12.90 1.71 11.18
N PHE A 170 13.32 0.48 11.00
CA PHE A 170 14.68 0.09 10.66
C PHE A 170 14.65 -0.98 9.58
N VAL A 171 15.56 -0.88 8.61
CA VAL A 171 15.70 -1.86 7.53
C VAL A 171 16.00 -3.24 8.12
N ASN A 172 15.29 -4.26 7.64
CA ASN A 172 15.42 -5.65 8.03
C ASN A 172 15.24 -5.90 9.55
N LYS A 173 14.39 -5.07 10.21
CA LYS A 173 13.90 -5.28 11.57
C LYS A 173 12.39 -5.44 11.52
N VAL A 174 11.90 -6.43 12.26
CA VAL A 174 10.51 -6.90 12.12
C VAL A 174 9.47 -5.89 12.61
N GLU A 175 9.82 -5.05 13.60
CA GLU A 175 8.91 -4.07 14.17
C GLU A 175 8.83 -2.78 13.36
N GLY A 176 7.62 -2.27 13.17
CA GLY A 176 7.34 -1.00 12.51
C GLY A 176 7.01 0.14 13.48
N GLU A 177 7.01 1.37 12.97
CA GLU A 177 6.67 2.57 13.71
C GLU A 177 6.21 3.70 12.78
N PHE A 178 5.08 4.31 13.07
CA PHE A 178 4.71 5.55 12.39
C PHE A 178 5.52 6.73 12.93
N GLY A 179 5.70 6.79 14.23
CA GLY A 179 6.41 7.85 14.94
C GLY A 179 5.53 9.09 15.19
N GLU A 180 5.90 9.86 16.20
CA GLU A 180 5.12 11.02 16.67
C GLU A 180 4.86 12.04 15.56
N ALA A 181 5.86 12.38 14.77
CA ALA A 181 5.73 13.37 13.70
C ALA A 181 4.69 12.96 12.64
N GLN A 182 4.66 11.68 12.26
CA GLN A 182 3.68 11.18 11.28
C GLN A 182 2.29 11.08 11.89
N LEU A 183 2.15 10.63 13.15
CA LEU A 183 0.85 10.59 13.84
C LEU A 183 0.27 11.99 14.01
N LYS A 184 1.08 12.98 14.38
CA LYS A 184 0.66 14.39 14.48
C LYS A 184 0.24 14.96 13.13
N TRP A 185 0.98 14.67 12.07
CA TRP A 185 0.60 15.06 10.72
C TRP A 185 -0.74 14.41 10.32
N LEU A 186 -0.90 13.09 10.58
CA LEU A 186 -2.12 12.36 10.27
C LEU A 186 -3.33 12.95 11.00
N GLU A 187 -3.20 13.28 12.29
CA GLU A 187 -4.25 13.94 13.07
C GLU A 187 -4.65 15.28 12.47
N SER A 188 -3.67 16.08 12.06
CA SER A 188 -3.92 17.38 11.41
C SER A 188 -4.62 17.20 10.06
N TYR A 189 -4.19 16.21 9.27
CA TYR A 189 -4.81 15.88 8.00
C TYR A 189 -6.27 15.43 8.17
N LEU A 190 -6.53 14.51 9.08
CA LEU A 190 -7.87 14.00 9.37
C LEU A 190 -8.81 15.09 9.87
N SER A 191 -8.31 15.97 10.76
CA SER A 191 -9.08 17.09 11.27
C SER A 191 -9.48 18.09 10.16
N ALA A 192 -8.58 18.33 9.21
CA ALA A 192 -8.84 19.21 8.06
C ALA A 192 -9.77 18.58 7.00
N ASN A 193 -9.91 17.25 6.99
CA ASN A 193 -10.69 16.50 6.01
C ASN A 193 -11.80 15.64 6.66
N ALA A 194 -12.47 16.17 7.68
CA ALA A 194 -13.43 15.43 8.50
C ALA A 194 -14.64 14.89 7.72
N ALA A 195 -15.03 15.54 6.63
CA ALA A 195 -16.19 15.14 5.82
C ALA A 195 -15.89 14.04 4.79
N GLN A 196 -14.61 13.74 4.54
CA GLN A 196 -14.22 12.79 3.50
C GLN A 196 -13.87 11.43 4.12
N PRO A 197 -14.48 10.32 3.65
CA PRO A 197 -14.06 8.99 4.08
C PRO A 197 -12.58 8.74 3.76
N VAL A 198 -11.88 8.10 4.68
CA VAL A 198 -10.43 7.84 4.58
C VAL A 198 -10.16 6.36 4.78
N VAL A 199 -9.33 5.79 3.89
CA VAL A 199 -8.71 4.48 4.06
C VAL A 199 -7.22 4.69 4.28
N LEU A 200 -6.72 4.20 5.41
CA LEU A 200 -5.31 4.23 5.75
C LEU A 200 -4.63 2.97 5.19
N VAL A 201 -3.44 3.11 4.65
CA VAL A 201 -2.62 2.01 4.14
C VAL A 201 -1.23 2.13 4.75
N GLY A 202 -0.76 1.08 5.42
CA GLY A 202 0.58 0.99 5.98
C GLY A 202 1.01 -0.46 6.02
N HIS A 203 2.31 -0.75 6.19
CA HIS A 203 2.78 -2.12 6.03
C HIS A 203 2.55 -2.98 7.27
N HIS A 204 2.93 -2.49 8.46
CA HIS A 204 2.87 -3.27 9.69
C HIS A 204 1.48 -3.25 10.31
N TYR A 205 1.06 -4.40 10.86
CA TYR A 205 -0.22 -4.51 11.58
C TYR A 205 -0.18 -3.82 12.94
N PRO A 206 -1.31 -3.31 13.45
CA PRO A 206 -1.39 -2.84 14.81
C PRO A 206 -1.35 -4.03 15.76
N GLN A 207 -0.33 -4.08 16.61
CA GLN A 207 -0.16 -5.13 17.61
C GLN A 207 -0.71 -4.65 18.94
N VAL A 208 -1.85 -5.19 19.32
CA VAL A 208 -2.48 -4.92 20.62
C VAL A 208 -2.17 -6.09 21.56
N PHE A 209 -1.67 -5.78 22.74
CA PHE A 209 -1.45 -6.77 23.80
C PHE A 209 -2.74 -6.90 24.62
N ARG A 210 -3.02 -8.12 25.07
CA ARG A 210 -4.09 -8.34 26.03
C ARG A 210 -3.66 -7.85 27.41
N ASP A 211 -4.63 -7.52 28.28
CA ASP A 211 -4.39 -6.98 29.62
C ASP A 211 -3.54 -7.91 30.53
N ASP A 212 -3.49 -9.21 30.19
CA ASP A 212 -2.68 -10.21 30.91
C ASP A 212 -1.18 -10.20 30.48
N VAL A 213 -0.83 -9.39 29.50
CA VAL A 213 0.53 -9.25 28.99
C VAL A 213 1.21 -8.05 29.67
N ILE A 214 2.25 -8.33 30.45
CA ILE A 214 3.02 -7.28 31.14
C ILE A 214 3.98 -6.62 30.12
N PRO A 215 3.85 -5.31 29.82
CA PRO A 215 4.80 -4.62 28.97
C PRO A 215 6.21 -4.68 29.58
N GLY A 216 7.18 -5.10 28.77
CA GLY A 216 8.57 -5.25 29.21
C GLY A 216 8.98 -6.67 29.62
N ASP A 217 8.08 -7.66 29.54
CA ASP A 217 8.48 -9.08 29.61
C ASP A 217 9.31 -9.40 28.35
N GLU A 218 10.55 -9.86 28.56
CA GLU A 218 11.49 -10.24 27.47
C GLU A 218 10.94 -11.34 26.55
N LYS A 219 9.88 -12.04 26.96
CA LYS A 219 9.17 -13.04 26.15
C LYS A 219 8.20 -12.43 25.13
N ILE A 220 7.88 -11.14 25.27
CA ILE A 220 6.96 -10.45 24.35
C ILE A 220 7.77 -9.93 23.16
N LYS A 221 7.59 -10.60 22.03
CA LYS A 221 8.19 -10.15 20.77
C LYS A 221 7.24 -9.19 20.04
N ILE A 222 7.65 -7.93 19.91
CA ILE A 222 6.95 -6.98 19.05
C ILE A 222 7.34 -7.30 17.61
N SER A 223 6.33 -7.53 16.78
CA SER A 223 6.48 -7.79 15.35
C SER A 223 5.53 -6.93 14.47
N GLY A 224 4.62 -6.18 15.09
CA GLY A 224 3.79 -5.17 14.45
C GLY A 224 4.29 -3.75 14.75
N LEU A 225 3.37 -2.79 14.78
CA LEU A 225 3.65 -1.41 15.15
C LEU A 225 3.96 -1.28 16.64
N VAL A 226 5.06 -0.62 16.97
CA VAL A 226 5.41 -0.32 18.38
C VAL A 226 4.51 0.77 18.97
N ASP A 227 3.94 1.63 18.13
CA ASP A 227 3.03 2.72 18.49
C ASP A 227 1.56 2.42 18.16
N SER A 228 1.18 1.14 18.20
CA SER A 228 -0.16 0.65 17.88
C SER A 228 -1.27 1.33 18.65
N GLU A 229 -1.10 1.51 19.96
CA GLU A 229 -2.12 2.13 20.81
C GLU A 229 -2.39 3.58 20.41
N ALA A 230 -1.33 4.37 20.21
CA ALA A 230 -1.45 5.76 19.78
C ALA A 230 -2.11 5.86 18.40
N PHE A 231 -1.73 4.99 17.48
CA PHE A 231 -2.31 4.92 16.14
C PHE A 231 -3.80 4.55 16.17
N LEU A 232 -4.17 3.48 16.87
CA LEU A 232 -5.56 3.04 16.96
C LEU A 232 -6.43 4.09 17.68
N ALA A 233 -5.95 4.65 18.78
CA ALA A 233 -6.65 5.70 19.48
C ALA A 233 -6.88 6.96 18.60
N LEU A 234 -5.91 7.29 17.73
CA LEU A 234 -6.06 8.35 16.74
C LEU A 234 -7.13 7.98 15.71
N ALA A 235 -7.04 6.80 15.10
CA ALA A 235 -7.99 6.34 14.10
C ALA A 235 -9.42 6.23 14.64
N ASP A 236 -9.58 5.85 15.91
CA ASP A 236 -10.89 5.73 16.55
C ASP A 236 -11.56 7.06 16.85
N ARG A 237 -10.76 8.11 17.17
CA ARG A 237 -11.27 9.48 17.34
C ARG A 237 -11.76 10.13 16.04
N HIS A 238 -11.39 9.56 14.90
CA HIS A 238 -11.73 10.09 13.57
C HIS A 238 -12.65 9.13 12.81
N PRO A 239 -13.99 9.23 12.96
CA PRO A 239 -14.93 8.27 12.36
C PRO A 239 -14.90 8.23 10.83
N GLN A 240 -14.39 9.26 10.16
CA GLN A 240 -14.13 9.23 8.73
C GLN A 240 -13.04 8.23 8.31
N VAL A 241 -12.17 7.78 9.22
CA VAL A 241 -11.25 6.66 8.97
C VAL A 241 -12.04 5.37 8.98
N LYS A 242 -12.20 4.74 7.83
CA LYS A 242 -13.08 3.58 7.64
C LYS A 242 -12.35 2.25 7.71
N ALA A 243 -11.11 2.21 7.25
CA ALA A 243 -10.30 1.00 7.26
C ALA A 243 -8.81 1.32 7.40
N TYR A 244 -8.06 0.35 7.93
CA TYR A 244 -6.62 0.27 7.86
C TYR A 244 -6.22 -1.02 7.14
N ILE A 245 -5.48 -0.88 6.04
CA ILE A 245 -5.00 -1.97 5.20
C ILE A 245 -3.50 -2.17 5.44
N TYR A 246 -3.08 -3.41 5.70
CA TYR A 246 -1.69 -3.75 6.00
C TYR A 246 -1.29 -5.10 5.41
N GLY A 247 0.00 -5.46 5.47
CA GLY A 247 0.58 -6.72 5.04
C GLY A 247 1.42 -7.37 6.14
N HIS A 248 2.73 -7.58 5.86
CA HIS A 248 3.76 -7.97 6.81
C HIS A 248 3.62 -9.38 7.43
N SER A 249 2.42 -9.76 7.86
CA SER A 249 2.20 -11.05 8.54
C SER A 249 2.08 -12.23 7.58
N HIS A 250 2.12 -11.99 6.26
CA HIS A 250 1.95 -12.98 5.22
C HIS A 250 0.68 -13.84 5.40
N ASP A 251 -0.42 -13.17 5.71
CA ASP A 251 -1.72 -13.80 5.96
C ASP A 251 -2.83 -13.04 5.22
N TRP A 252 -3.92 -13.71 4.92
CA TRP A 252 -5.16 -13.10 4.46
C TRP A 252 -6.22 -13.18 5.54
N LYS A 253 -6.64 -12.04 6.04
CA LYS A 253 -7.73 -11.95 7.01
C LYS A 253 -8.30 -10.53 7.09
N THR A 254 -9.54 -10.43 7.53
CA THR A 254 -10.19 -9.17 7.89
C THR A 254 -10.72 -9.27 9.30
N LEU A 255 -10.72 -8.16 10.01
CA LEU A 255 -11.39 -8.03 11.31
C LEU A 255 -11.98 -6.62 11.43
N THR A 256 -12.95 -6.48 12.33
CA THR A 256 -13.55 -5.18 12.64
C THR A 256 -13.41 -4.95 14.13
N GLY A 257 -12.79 -3.84 14.51
CA GLY A 257 -12.64 -3.43 15.90
C GLY A 257 -13.97 -3.00 16.52
N GLU A 258 -13.99 -2.78 17.83
CA GLU A 258 -15.18 -2.34 18.57
C GLU A 258 -15.69 -0.97 18.09
N SER A 259 -14.81 -0.10 17.67
CA SER A 259 -15.13 1.21 17.06
C SER A 259 -15.76 1.11 15.67
N GLY A 260 -15.82 -0.09 15.07
CA GLY A 260 -16.21 -0.30 13.68
C GLY A 260 -15.10 -0.05 12.66
N LEU A 261 -13.85 0.25 13.10
CA LEU A 261 -12.70 0.35 12.22
C LEU A 261 -12.38 -1.03 11.63
N HIS A 262 -12.40 -1.11 10.30
CA HIS A 262 -11.99 -2.33 9.62
C HIS A 262 -10.47 -2.43 9.53
N GLN A 263 -9.96 -3.63 9.72
CA GLN A 263 -8.55 -3.95 9.57
C GLN A 263 -8.41 -5.08 8.55
N VAL A 264 -7.65 -4.83 7.49
CA VAL A 264 -7.48 -5.75 6.35
C VAL A 264 -6.02 -6.12 6.23
N ASN A 265 -5.71 -7.37 6.48
CA ASN A 265 -4.40 -7.95 6.22
C ASN A 265 -4.37 -8.51 4.81
N LEU A 266 -3.55 -7.94 3.96
CA LEU A 266 -3.39 -8.41 2.59
C LEU A 266 -2.55 -9.69 2.53
N PRO A 267 -2.86 -10.61 1.60
CA PRO A 267 -2.02 -11.77 1.36
C PRO A 267 -0.68 -11.32 0.75
N PRO A 268 0.41 -12.03 1.02
CA PRO A 268 1.67 -11.74 0.34
C PRO A 268 1.58 -12.13 -1.14
N THR A 269 2.23 -11.38 -2.01
CA THR A 269 2.44 -11.82 -3.40
C THR A 269 3.53 -12.89 -3.46
N ALA A 270 4.53 -12.81 -2.58
CA ALA A 270 5.70 -13.69 -2.55
C ALA A 270 5.38 -15.09 -2.03
N TYR A 271 5.53 -15.32 -0.74
CA TYR A 271 5.40 -16.62 -0.08
C TYR A 271 4.63 -16.48 1.23
N VAL A 272 4.14 -17.59 1.74
CA VAL A 272 3.47 -17.69 3.04
C VAL A 272 4.37 -18.38 4.06
N PHE A 273 4.24 -18.03 5.34
CA PHE A 273 4.90 -18.77 6.42
C PHE A 273 4.13 -20.05 6.81
N ASN A 274 2.81 -20.01 6.66
CA ASN A 274 1.95 -21.16 6.87
C ASN A 274 1.42 -21.65 5.50
N PRO A 275 1.77 -22.86 5.05
CA PRO A 275 1.34 -23.40 3.75
C PRO A 275 -0.19 -23.49 3.56
N ALA A 276 -0.96 -23.47 4.65
CA ALA A 276 -2.42 -23.44 4.57
C ALA A 276 -3.01 -22.05 4.26
N LYS A 277 -2.17 -21.03 4.12
CA LYS A 277 -2.59 -19.66 3.81
C LYS A 277 -2.38 -19.36 2.33
N PRO A 278 -3.21 -18.50 1.73
CA PRO A 278 -3.06 -18.11 0.33
C PRO A 278 -1.97 -17.05 0.17
N ASN A 279 -1.29 -17.08 -0.96
CA ASN A 279 -0.57 -15.95 -1.52
C ASN A 279 -1.27 -15.46 -2.81
N GLY A 280 -1.07 -14.20 -3.18
CA GLY A 280 -1.72 -13.63 -4.35
C GLY A 280 -1.91 -12.11 -4.24
N TRP A 281 -3.08 -11.65 -4.66
CA TRP A 281 -3.49 -10.24 -4.62
C TRP A 281 -4.98 -10.12 -4.31
N VAL A 282 -5.45 -8.91 -4.05
CA VAL A 282 -6.86 -8.64 -3.74
C VAL A 282 -7.42 -7.62 -4.72
N ARG A 283 -8.55 -7.95 -5.33
CA ARG A 283 -9.37 -6.97 -6.04
C ARG A 283 -10.22 -6.22 -5.03
N GLY A 284 -10.10 -4.89 -4.98
CA GLY A 284 -10.91 -4.02 -4.14
C GLY A 284 -11.89 -3.19 -4.96
N ILE A 285 -13.12 -3.08 -4.48
CA ILE A 285 -14.12 -2.14 -5.01
C ILE A 285 -14.54 -1.26 -3.84
N VAL A 286 -14.24 0.03 -3.93
CA VAL A 286 -14.54 0.99 -2.87
C VAL A 286 -15.66 1.92 -3.32
N SER A 287 -16.64 2.12 -2.44
CA SER A 287 -17.80 3.00 -2.63
C SER A 287 -17.98 3.93 -1.44
N SER A 288 -18.95 4.84 -1.52
CA SER A 288 -19.38 5.66 -0.38
C SER A 288 -19.92 4.84 0.80
N GLU A 289 -20.32 3.58 0.60
CA GLU A 289 -20.97 2.73 1.60
C GLU A 289 -20.03 1.69 2.21
N GLY A 290 -18.93 1.34 1.50
CA GLY A 290 -18.07 0.26 1.96
C GLY A 290 -16.97 -0.14 0.99
N LEU A 291 -16.30 -1.23 1.35
CA LEU A 291 -15.22 -1.86 0.60
C LEU A 291 -15.54 -3.33 0.38
N SER A 292 -15.68 -3.73 -0.88
CA SER A 292 -15.77 -5.13 -1.30
C SER A 292 -14.38 -5.62 -1.70
N LEU A 293 -13.99 -6.76 -1.16
CA LEU A 293 -12.69 -7.38 -1.39
C LEU A 293 -12.88 -8.76 -1.99
N GLU A 294 -12.09 -9.12 -3.00
CA GLU A 294 -12.04 -10.47 -3.56
C GLU A 294 -10.61 -10.96 -3.62
N LEU A 295 -10.32 -12.05 -2.90
CA LEU A 295 -9.01 -12.69 -2.92
C LEU A 295 -8.76 -13.40 -4.27
N ARG A 296 -7.64 -13.08 -4.88
CA ARG A 296 -7.11 -13.71 -6.09
C ARG A 296 -5.84 -14.49 -5.73
N ALA A 297 -6.03 -15.71 -5.20
CA ALA A 297 -4.90 -16.56 -4.85
C ALA A 297 -4.18 -17.07 -6.09
N LEU A 298 -2.84 -17.10 -6.05
CA LEU A 298 -2.00 -17.64 -7.13
C LEU A 298 -2.26 -19.14 -7.37
N ASP A 299 -2.55 -19.90 -6.31
CA ASP A 299 -3.11 -21.24 -6.44
C ASP A 299 -4.64 -21.12 -6.52
N THR A 300 -5.17 -21.26 -7.73
CA THR A 300 -6.62 -21.17 -7.97
C THR A 300 -7.42 -22.32 -7.35
N SER A 301 -6.76 -23.41 -6.92
CA SER A 301 -7.37 -24.52 -6.18
C SER A 301 -7.45 -24.25 -4.66
N HIS A 302 -6.80 -23.19 -4.16
CA HIS A 302 -6.84 -22.84 -2.74
C HIS A 302 -8.29 -22.56 -2.27
N PRO A 303 -8.74 -23.09 -1.11
CA PRO A 303 -10.13 -22.96 -0.66
C PRO A 303 -10.63 -21.52 -0.50
N GLN A 304 -9.72 -20.56 -0.29
CA GLN A 304 -10.06 -19.15 -0.18
C GLN A 304 -9.97 -18.39 -1.52
N HIS A 305 -9.56 -19.03 -2.62
CA HIS A 305 -9.56 -18.34 -3.93
C HIS A 305 -10.97 -17.88 -4.30
N GLY A 306 -11.12 -16.62 -4.70
CA GLY A 306 -12.42 -16.02 -5.00
C GLY A 306 -13.25 -15.67 -3.77
N GLN A 307 -12.70 -15.82 -2.54
CA GLN A 307 -13.39 -15.38 -1.33
C GLN A 307 -13.70 -13.90 -1.41
N LYS A 308 -14.98 -13.56 -1.17
CA LYS A 308 -15.45 -12.18 -1.10
C LYS A 308 -15.72 -11.76 0.32
N VAL A 309 -15.35 -10.53 0.66
CA VAL A 309 -15.59 -9.90 1.95
C VAL A 309 -16.19 -8.53 1.72
N GLU A 310 -17.33 -8.25 2.35
CA GLU A 310 -18.01 -6.96 2.30
C GLU A 310 -17.84 -6.23 3.62
N LEU A 311 -17.21 -5.06 3.59
CA LEU A 311 -16.95 -4.22 4.74
C LEU A 311 -17.77 -2.94 4.62
N LYS A 312 -18.85 -2.82 5.41
CA LYS A 312 -19.68 -1.61 5.46
C LYS A 312 -19.00 -0.55 6.31
N TRP A 313 -18.98 0.69 5.82
CA TRP A 313 -18.38 1.78 6.57
C TRP A 313 -19.11 2.03 7.90
N ARG A 314 -18.32 2.25 8.94
CA ARG A 314 -18.85 2.80 10.21
C ARG A 314 -19.40 4.21 9.99
N ALA A 315 -20.37 4.59 10.82
CA ALA A 315 -20.98 5.91 10.81
C ALA A 315 -19.95 7.04 11.08
#